data_5256a04e469969dda85f6bd8b64d25c5
#
_entry.id   5256a04e469969dda85f6bd8b64d25c5
#
_cell.length_a   1.000
_cell.length_b   1.000
_cell.length_c   1.000
_cell.angle_alpha   90.00
_cell.angle_beta   90.00
_cell.angle_gamma   90.00
#
_symmetry.space_group_name_H-M   'P 1'
#
loop_
_entity.id
_entity.type
_entity.pdbx_description
1 polymer ?
#
loop_
_entity_poly.entity_id
_entity_poly.type
_entity_poly.pdbx_seq_one_letter_code
_entity_poly.pdbx_strand_id
1 'polypeptide(L)'
;HIHNPIKYNKEKINKSFFAGTYYRNKFEERKVDLKKLLDLSIEYGELDIYDRHYNSENPLYYFPKKYNPYIKGYLDINDMYKTYKKYKIALNVNIIKNSPTMFSRRVFECLASGVPVISTYSLGINEIFKDIVLSSDNIEELKKEFINLQDERYYYDKVVRGIREVLNNH
;
A
#
# COMPACT_ATOMS: atom_id res chain seq x y z
N HIS A 1 -14.61 -6.31 12.68
CA HIS A 1 -13.64 -6.04 13.32
C HIS A 1 -12.86 -4.71 13.35
N ILE A 2 -11.55 -4.71 13.64
CA ILE A 2 -10.79 -3.48 13.88
C ILE A 2 -10.56 -2.65 12.61
N HIS A 3 -10.36 -3.29 11.46
CA HIS A 3 -10.31 -2.62 10.16
C HIS A 3 -11.74 -2.48 9.60
N ASN A 4 -12.38 -1.37 9.87
CA ASN A 4 -13.75 -1.11 9.44
C ASN A 4 -13.94 0.37 9.09
N PRO A 5 -14.95 0.74 8.28
CA PRO A 5 -15.18 2.12 7.87
C PRO A 5 -15.94 2.98 8.89
N ILE A 6 -16.39 2.43 10.02
CA ILE A 6 -17.32 3.11 10.97
C ILE A 6 -16.73 4.43 11.49
N LYS A 7 -15.42 4.56 11.59
CA LYS A 7 -14.76 5.81 11.92
C LYS A 7 -13.92 6.27 10.74
N TYR A 8 -14.52 6.31 9.55
CA TYR A 8 -13.85 6.81 8.37
C TYR A 8 -13.36 8.23 8.60
N ASN A 9 -12.06 8.43 8.42
CA ASN A 9 -11.48 9.76 8.53
C ASN A 9 -11.57 10.47 7.18
N LYS A 10 -12.36 11.55 7.12
CA LYS A 10 -12.48 12.40 5.92
C LYS A 10 -11.23 13.28 5.73
N GLU A 11 -10.59 13.67 6.83
CA GLU A 11 -9.37 14.48 6.83
C GLU A 11 -8.13 13.58 6.74
N LYS A 12 -7.89 13.04 5.55
CA LYS A 12 -6.72 12.19 5.33
C LYS A 12 -5.46 13.03 5.09
N ILE A 13 -4.34 12.54 5.59
CA ILE A 13 -3.03 13.06 5.23
C ILE A 13 -2.82 12.77 3.73
N ASN A 14 -2.54 13.81 2.94
CA ASN A 14 -2.33 13.68 1.50
C ASN A 14 -0.97 13.03 1.18
N LYS A 15 -0.77 11.82 1.69
CA LYS A 15 0.43 11.00 1.54
C LYS A 15 0.07 9.58 1.20
N SER A 16 1.02 8.90 0.56
CA SER A 16 1.06 7.45 0.51
C SER A 16 1.77 6.89 1.72
N PHE A 17 1.47 5.67 2.11
CA PHE A 17 2.29 4.94 3.07
C PHE A 17 2.64 3.54 2.58
N PHE A 18 3.81 3.09 3.02
CA PHE A 18 4.24 1.70 2.94
C PHE A 18 4.53 1.19 4.35
N ALA A 19 3.98 0.05 4.73
CA ALA A 19 4.30 -0.61 5.99
C ALA A 19 4.83 -2.02 5.72
N GLY A 20 6.10 -2.29 5.98
CA GLY A 20 6.67 -3.59 5.67
C GLY A 20 8.18 -3.66 5.79
N THR A 21 8.75 -4.71 5.21
CA THR A 21 10.17 -5.02 5.27
C THR A 21 10.86 -4.71 3.95
N TYR A 22 12.04 -4.15 4.03
CA TYR A 22 13.00 -4.14 2.93
C TYR A 22 13.94 -5.35 3.07
N TYR A 23 14.06 -6.16 2.01
CA TYR A 23 14.98 -7.30 1.97
C TYR A 23 16.14 -7.00 1.02
N ARG A 24 17.36 -6.90 1.52
CA ARG A 24 18.54 -6.59 0.69
C ARG A 24 19.02 -7.75 -0.14
N ASN A 25 18.99 -8.96 0.41
CA ASN A 25 19.58 -10.16 -0.17
C ASN A 25 18.58 -11.25 -0.54
N LYS A 26 17.28 -10.94 -0.51
CA LYS A 26 16.21 -11.87 -0.86
C LYS A 26 15.18 -11.17 -1.73
N PHE A 27 14.46 -11.97 -2.53
CA PHE A 27 13.33 -11.49 -3.32
C PHE A 27 13.70 -10.31 -4.23
N GLU A 28 14.68 -10.53 -5.13
CA GLU A 28 15.22 -9.48 -6.01
C GLU A 28 14.11 -8.73 -6.77
N GLU A 29 13.20 -9.48 -7.40
CA GLU A 29 12.10 -8.89 -8.15
C GLU A 29 11.25 -7.97 -7.27
N ARG A 30 10.85 -8.46 -6.08
CA ARG A 30 10.10 -7.65 -5.12
C ARG A 30 10.87 -6.40 -4.68
N LYS A 31 12.19 -6.51 -4.54
CA LYS A 31 13.04 -5.37 -4.17
C LYS A 31 13.04 -4.28 -5.24
N VAL A 32 13.13 -4.67 -6.50
CA VAL A 32 13.03 -3.75 -7.65
C VAL A 32 11.64 -3.09 -7.67
N ASP A 33 10.60 -3.88 -7.54
CA ASP A 33 9.22 -3.41 -7.53
C ASP A 33 8.91 -2.47 -6.37
N LEU A 34 9.39 -2.80 -5.17
CA LEU A 34 9.24 -1.92 -4.01
C LEU A 34 9.90 -0.56 -4.26
N LYS A 35 11.14 -0.56 -4.78
CA LYS A 35 11.84 0.68 -5.10
C LYS A 35 11.08 1.51 -6.12
N LYS A 36 10.56 0.89 -7.17
CA LYS A 36 9.72 1.52 -8.20
C LYS A 36 8.52 2.23 -7.56
N LEU A 37 7.75 1.53 -6.71
CA LEU A 37 6.60 2.11 -6.04
C LEU A 37 6.95 3.25 -5.09
N LEU A 38 8.00 3.11 -4.30
CA LEU A 38 8.45 4.14 -3.38
C LEU A 38 8.91 5.40 -4.13
N ASP A 39 9.69 5.23 -5.21
CA ASP A 39 10.18 6.33 -6.02
C ASP A 39 9.03 7.08 -6.71
N LEU A 40 8.05 6.36 -7.27
CA LEU A 40 6.84 6.97 -7.83
C LEU A 40 6.02 7.71 -6.77
N SER A 41 5.88 7.13 -5.57
CA SER A 41 5.17 7.80 -4.48
C SER A 41 5.82 9.12 -4.07
N ILE A 42 7.15 9.21 -4.12
CA ILE A 42 7.89 10.45 -3.85
C ILE A 42 7.73 11.44 -5.00
N GLU A 43 7.71 10.97 -6.25
CA GLU A 43 7.58 11.81 -7.45
C GLU A 43 6.18 12.45 -7.56
N TYR A 44 5.12 11.69 -7.26
CA TYR A 44 3.73 12.10 -7.44
C TYR A 44 3.01 12.53 -6.16
N GLY A 45 3.70 12.58 -5.03
CA GLY A 45 3.12 12.97 -3.75
C GLY A 45 4.13 12.93 -2.63
N GLU A 46 3.67 12.57 -1.46
CA GLU A 46 4.51 12.38 -0.28
C GLU A 46 4.41 10.94 0.21
N LEU A 47 5.49 10.45 0.84
CA LEU A 47 5.63 9.08 1.31
C LEU A 47 5.96 9.05 2.80
N ASP A 48 5.31 8.14 3.53
CA ASP A 48 5.74 7.70 4.85
C ASP A 48 5.99 6.19 4.84
N ILE A 49 7.11 5.76 5.41
CA ILE A 49 7.51 4.35 5.49
C ILE A 49 7.50 3.91 6.95
N TYR A 50 6.73 2.87 7.24
CA TYR A 50 6.78 2.15 8.51
C TYR A 50 7.60 0.88 8.30
N ASP A 51 8.82 0.89 8.84
CA ASP A 51 9.74 -0.23 8.71
C ASP A 51 9.49 -1.26 9.82
N ARG A 52 9.12 -2.48 9.42
CA ARG A 52 8.90 -3.58 10.35
C ARG A 52 10.15 -3.93 11.15
N HIS A 53 11.33 -3.65 10.61
CA HIS A 53 12.63 -3.93 11.23
C HIS A 53 13.36 -2.66 11.69
N TYR A 54 12.64 -1.58 11.96
CA TYR A 54 13.22 -0.28 12.34
C TYR A 54 14.23 -0.38 13.49
N ASN A 55 13.92 -1.19 14.50
CA ASN A 55 14.79 -1.39 15.66
C ASN A 55 15.77 -2.57 15.51
N SER A 56 15.89 -3.15 14.32
CA SER A 56 16.80 -4.26 14.08
C SER A 56 18.22 -3.75 13.80
N GLU A 57 19.21 -4.39 14.40
CA GLU A 57 20.62 -4.16 14.10
C GLU A 57 21.10 -4.89 12.84
N ASN A 58 20.23 -5.69 12.21
CA ASN A 58 20.59 -6.47 11.03
C ASN A 58 20.51 -5.63 9.76
N PRO A 59 21.67 -5.32 9.11
CA PRO A 59 21.74 -4.44 7.95
C PRO A 59 21.03 -5.01 6.71
N LEU A 60 20.68 -6.30 6.70
CA LEU A 60 19.95 -6.95 5.61
C LEU A 60 18.50 -6.44 5.46
N TYR A 61 17.99 -5.76 6.47
CA TYR A 61 16.65 -5.16 6.47
C TYR A 61 16.65 -3.64 6.29
N TYR A 62 17.82 -3.00 6.29
CA TYR A 62 17.88 -1.54 6.17
C TYR A 62 17.46 -1.08 4.79
N PHE A 63 16.56 -0.13 4.76
CA PHE A 63 16.23 0.60 3.53
C PHE A 63 17.46 1.30 2.95
N PRO A 64 17.52 1.51 1.62
CA PRO A 64 18.52 2.39 1.02
C PRO A 64 18.48 3.79 1.65
N LYS A 65 19.65 4.38 1.86
CA LYS A 65 19.80 5.68 2.55
C LYS A 65 18.89 6.78 2.00
N LYS A 66 18.59 6.77 0.70
CA LYS A 66 17.70 7.76 0.07
C LYS A 66 16.28 7.77 0.66
N TYR A 67 15.84 6.69 1.30
CA TYR A 67 14.52 6.61 1.93
C TYR A 67 14.52 7.00 3.42
N ASN A 68 15.67 7.25 4.03
CA ASN A 68 15.75 7.60 5.46
C ASN A 68 14.83 8.77 5.86
N PRO A 69 14.70 9.86 5.06
CA PRO A 69 13.81 10.97 5.42
C PRO A 69 12.33 10.59 5.52
N TYR A 70 11.93 9.50 4.89
CA TYR A 70 10.54 9.04 4.82
C TYR A 70 10.19 7.99 5.88
N ILE A 71 11.21 7.44 6.59
CA ILE A 71 11.01 6.40 7.61
C ILE A 71 10.45 7.03 8.89
N LYS A 72 9.28 6.55 9.31
CA LYS A 72 8.58 7.01 10.52
C LYS A 72 8.81 6.13 11.74
N GLY A 73 9.46 4.99 11.56
CA GLY A 73 9.72 4.03 12.61
C GLY A 73 8.95 2.73 12.43
N TYR A 74 8.79 2.01 13.52
CA TYR A 74 7.99 0.77 13.60
C TYR A 74 6.50 1.11 13.76
N LEU A 75 5.63 0.32 13.15
CA LEU A 75 4.19 0.41 13.35
C LEU A 75 3.69 -0.82 14.11
N ASP A 76 3.20 -0.60 15.33
CA ASP A 76 2.62 -1.66 16.14
C ASP A 76 1.30 -2.16 15.55
N ILE A 77 1.05 -3.46 15.70
CA ILE A 77 -0.16 -4.11 15.19
C ILE A 77 -1.44 -3.48 15.74
N ASN A 78 -1.42 -3.03 17.01
CA ASN A 78 -2.56 -2.41 17.67
C ASN A 78 -2.87 -1.01 17.14
N ASP A 79 -1.91 -0.36 16.49
CA ASP A 79 -2.06 0.96 15.91
C ASP A 79 -2.25 0.96 14.38
N MET A 80 -2.09 -0.22 13.74
CA MET A 80 -2.22 -0.34 12.28
C MET A 80 -3.56 0.21 11.76
N TYR A 81 -4.67 -0.16 12.38
CA TYR A 81 -5.99 0.25 11.91
C TYR A 81 -6.23 1.76 12.02
N LYS A 82 -5.69 2.40 13.06
CA LYS A 82 -5.75 3.87 13.21
C LYS A 82 -4.84 4.55 12.20
N THR A 83 -3.66 4.00 11.98
CA THR A 83 -2.65 4.56 11.08
C THR A 83 -3.11 4.46 9.63
N TYR A 84 -3.63 3.32 9.19
CA TYR A 84 -4.14 3.17 7.82
C TYR A 84 -5.19 4.23 7.49
N LYS A 85 -6.14 4.46 8.39
CA LYS A 85 -7.21 5.47 8.19
C LYS A 85 -6.71 6.91 8.02
N LYS A 86 -5.48 7.21 8.44
CA LYS A 86 -4.92 8.57 8.32
C LYS A 86 -4.46 8.91 6.90
N TYR A 87 -4.05 7.89 6.12
CA TYR A 87 -3.41 8.10 4.81
C TYR A 87 -4.38 8.07 3.65
N LYS A 88 -4.01 8.77 2.58
CA LYS A 88 -4.79 8.81 1.34
C LYS A 88 -4.58 7.55 0.49
N ILE A 89 -3.36 7.03 0.41
CA ILE A 89 -3.00 5.89 -0.45
C ILE A 89 -2.16 4.89 0.33
N ALA A 90 -2.43 3.61 0.15
CA ALA A 90 -1.61 2.52 0.64
C ALA A 90 -0.80 1.87 -0.49
N LEU A 91 0.48 1.60 -0.24
CA LEU A 91 1.34 0.89 -1.20
C LEU A 91 1.48 -0.57 -0.80
N ASN A 92 1.33 -1.46 -1.78
CA ASN A 92 1.50 -2.89 -1.59
C ASN A 92 2.50 -3.47 -2.60
N VAL A 93 3.31 -4.42 -2.13
CA VAL A 93 4.25 -5.16 -2.98
C VAL A 93 4.17 -6.64 -2.64
N ASN A 94 4.17 -7.48 -3.67
CA ASN A 94 3.99 -8.91 -3.53
C ASN A 94 5.32 -9.66 -3.76
N ILE A 95 5.50 -10.78 -3.05
CA ILE A 95 6.61 -11.72 -3.29
C ILE A 95 6.18 -12.72 -4.36
N ILE A 96 4.96 -13.23 -4.24
CA ILE A 96 4.40 -14.22 -5.17
C ILE A 96 3.38 -13.49 -6.05
N LYS A 97 3.63 -13.49 -7.35
CA LYS A 97 2.83 -12.75 -8.32
C LYS A 97 1.77 -13.60 -9.01
N ASN A 98 2.10 -14.86 -9.31
CA ASN A 98 1.29 -15.74 -10.17
C ASN A 98 0.36 -16.69 -9.40
N SER A 99 0.05 -16.39 -8.13
CA SER A 99 -0.91 -17.16 -7.35
C SER A 99 -2.25 -16.43 -7.30
N PRO A 100 -3.38 -17.13 -7.55
CA PRO A 100 -4.70 -16.52 -7.46
C PRO A 100 -5.14 -16.20 -6.02
N THR A 101 -4.44 -16.74 -5.02
CA THR A 101 -4.84 -16.62 -3.61
C THR A 101 -3.75 -16.01 -2.70
N MET A 102 -2.50 -15.95 -3.15
CA MET A 102 -1.38 -15.50 -2.31
C MET A 102 -1.01 -14.04 -2.58
N PHE A 103 -1.57 -13.15 -1.79
CA PHE A 103 -1.19 -11.74 -1.71
C PHE A 103 -1.33 -11.22 -0.27
N SER A 104 -0.87 -10.00 -0.06
CA SER A 104 -0.86 -9.42 1.29
C SER A 104 -2.26 -9.16 1.83
N ARG A 105 -2.56 -9.68 3.03
CA ARG A 105 -3.79 -9.36 3.78
C ARG A 105 -4.02 -7.86 3.96
N ARG A 106 -2.96 -7.06 3.92
CA ARG A 106 -3.05 -5.60 4.00
C ARG A 106 -3.97 -4.99 2.95
N VAL A 107 -4.11 -5.61 1.78
CA VAL A 107 -5.03 -5.12 0.74
C VAL A 107 -6.45 -5.05 1.30
N PHE A 108 -6.93 -6.13 1.92
CA PHE A 108 -8.24 -6.15 2.59
C PHE A 108 -8.33 -5.13 3.73
N GLU A 109 -7.30 -5.06 4.57
CA GLU A 109 -7.27 -4.16 5.72
C GLU A 109 -7.33 -2.68 5.31
N CYS A 110 -6.60 -2.30 4.26
CA CYS A 110 -6.61 -0.93 3.74
C CYS A 110 -7.96 -0.59 3.08
N LEU A 111 -8.48 -1.47 2.22
CA LEU A 111 -9.79 -1.27 1.59
C LEU A 111 -10.91 -1.17 2.63
N ALA A 112 -10.95 -2.06 3.62
CA ALA A 112 -11.91 -1.99 4.73
C ALA A 112 -11.78 -0.69 5.54
N SER A 113 -10.58 -0.12 5.62
CA SER A 113 -10.31 1.16 6.29
C SER A 113 -10.61 2.38 5.40
N GLY A 114 -11.13 2.19 4.20
CA GLY A 114 -11.42 3.24 3.24
C GLY A 114 -10.15 3.89 2.68
N VAL A 115 -9.13 3.09 2.37
CA VAL A 115 -7.87 3.54 1.79
C VAL A 115 -7.62 2.81 0.48
N PRO A 116 -7.63 3.50 -0.67
CA PRO A 116 -7.22 2.94 -1.94
C PRO A 116 -5.81 2.37 -1.89
N VAL A 117 -5.60 1.28 -2.64
CA VAL A 117 -4.33 0.56 -2.69
C VAL A 117 -3.76 0.62 -4.10
N ILE A 118 -2.48 0.98 -4.22
CA ILE A 118 -1.68 0.76 -5.43
C ILE A 118 -0.73 -0.40 -5.15
N SER A 119 -0.76 -1.41 -6.00
CA SER A 119 0.02 -2.64 -5.83
C SER A 119 0.89 -2.93 -7.05
N THR A 120 2.06 -3.53 -6.83
CA THR A 120 2.73 -4.26 -7.90
C THR A 120 1.89 -5.46 -8.30
N TYR A 121 2.13 -5.99 -9.50
CA TYR A 121 1.32 -7.05 -10.07
C TYR A 121 1.10 -8.23 -9.11
N SER A 122 -0.13 -8.72 -9.07
CA SER A 122 -0.53 -9.96 -8.42
C SER A 122 -1.77 -10.50 -9.10
N LEU A 123 -1.71 -11.75 -9.56
CA LEU A 123 -2.83 -12.43 -10.18
C LEU A 123 -4.05 -12.43 -9.24
N GLY A 124 -3.86 -12.79 -7.95
CA GLY A 124 -4.96 -12.83 -6.98
C GLY A 124 -5.60 -11.45 -6.73
N ILE A 125 -4.83 -10.38 -6.71
CA ILE A 125 -5.39 -9.02 -6.58
C ILE A 125 -6.20 -8.68 -7.84
N ASN A 126 -5.69 -8.99 -9.02
CA ASN A 126 -6.37 -8.70 -10.28
C ASN A 126 -7.66 -9.51 -10.46
N GLU A 127 -7.69 -10.75 -9.98
CA GLU A 127 -8.90 -11.59 -10.04
C GLU A 127 -9.98 -11.14 -9.05
N ILE A 128 -9.58 -10.80 -7.82
CA ILE A 128 -10.52 -10.48 -6.73
C ILE A 128 -10.96 -9.01 -6.79
N PHE A 129 -10.03 -8.09 -6.94
CA PHE A 129 -10.30 -6.66 -6.81
C PHE A 129 -10.38 -5.90 -8.14
N LYS A 130 -10.07 -6.56 -9.27
CA LYS A 130 -10.19 -6.00 -10.64
C LYS A 130 -9.89 -4.49 -10.69
N ASP A 131 -10.91 -3.70 -11.06
CA ASP A 131 -10.80 -2.25 -11.21
C ASP A 131 -10.79 -1.46 -9.88
N ILE A 132 -10.85 -2.15 -8.72
CA ILE A 132 -10.83 -1.50 -7.42
C ILE A 132 -9.39 -1.17 -7.00
N VAL A 133 -8.50 -2.14 -7.16
CA VAL A 133 -7.07 -1.98 -6.86
C VAL A 133 -6.30 -2.00 -8.17
N LEU A 134 -5.48 -0.97 -8.42
CA LEU A 134 -4.50 -1.10 -9.48
C LEU A 134 -3.38 -2.03 -9.01
N SER A 135 -3.23 -3.15 -9.73
CA SER A 135 -2.15 -4.12 -9.52
C SER A 135 -1.42 -4.35 -10.84
N SER A 136 -0.27 -3.69 -11.00
CA SER A 136 0.49 -3.70 -12.25
C SER A 136 2.00 -3.55 -12.00
N ASP A 137 2.82 -4.10 -12.91
CA ASP A 137 4.25 -3.84 -12.96
C ASP A 137 4.61 -2.79 -14.03
N ASN A 138 3.62 -2.36 -14.82
CA ASN A 138 3.79 -1.32 -15.82
C ASN A 138 3.89 0.05 -15.14
N ILE A 139 5.02 0.72 -15.34
CA ILE A 139 5.30 2.01 -14.69
C ILE A 139 4.33 3.11 -15.11
N GLU A 140 3.87 3.12 -16.36
CA GLU A 140 2.96 4.14 -16.85
C GLU A 140 1.54 3.96 -16.28
N GLU A 141 1.10 2.72 -16.07
CA GLU A 141 -0.16 2.45 -15.38
C GLU A 141 -0.09 2.89 -13.90
N LEU A 142 1.02 2.60 -13.22
CA LEU A 142 1.25 3.04 -11.85
C LEU A 142 1.25 4.56 -11.73
N LYS A 143 1.96 5.28 -12.61
CA LYS A 143 1.97 6.74 -12.67
C LYS A 143 0.56 7.31 -12.87
N LYS A 144 -0.15 6.78 -13.86
CA LYS A 144 -1.52 7.20 -14.14
C LYS A 144 -2.43 7.06 -12.94
N GLU A 145 -2.29 5.97 -12.17
CA GLU A 145 -3.10 5.77 -10.98
C GLU A 145 -2.78 6.77 -9.86
N PHE A 146 -1.49 7.10 -9.64
CA PHE A 146 -1.14 8.18 -8.70
C PHE A 146 -1.77 9.52 -9.09
N ILE A 147 -1.83 9.83 -10.39
CA ILE A 147 -2.46 11.04 -10.91
C ILE A 147 -3.98 10.98 -10.72
N ASN A 148 -4.62 9.88 -11.12
CA ASN A 148 -6.06 9.69 -11.02
C ASN A 148 -6.56 9.82 -9.58
N LEU A 149 -5.82 9.30 -8.61
CA LEU A 149 -6.16 9.39 -7.18
C LEU A 149 -6.03 10.81 -6.60
N GLN A 150 -5.57 11.80 -7.37
CA GLN A 150 -5.66 13.22 -6.99
C GLN A 150 -7.04 13.80 -7.30
N ASP A 151 -7.78 13.25 -8.27
CA ASP A 151 -9.17 13.62 -8.51
C ASP A 151 -10.08 13.11 -7.39
N GLU A 152 -10.83 13.99 -6.75
CA GLU A 152 -11.67 13.63 -5.61
C GLU A 152 -12.77 12.62 -5.95
N ARG A 153 -13.38 12.76 -7.13
CA ARG A 153 -14.48 11.88 -7.56
C ARG A 153 -13.96 10.47 -7.79
N TYR A 154 -12.84 10.35 -8.51
CA TYR A 154 -12.18 9.07 -8.74
C TYR A 154 -11.73 8.43 -7.42
N TYR A 155 -11.12 9.23 -6.54
CA TYR A 155 -10.68 8.78 -5.22
C TYR A 155 -11.83 8.20 -4.39
N TYR A 156 -12.94 8.94 -4.26
CA TYR A 156 -14.08 8.48 -3.49
C TYR A 156 -14.78 7.28 -4.11
N ASP A 157 -14.82 7.15 -5.43
CA ASP A 157 -15.31 5.94 -6.10
C ASP A 157 -14.50 4.71 -5.68
N LYS A 158 -13.15 4.80 -5.72
CA LYS A 158 -12.26 3.73 -5.26
C LYS A 158 -12.47 3.39 -3.78
N VAL A 159 -12.62 4.39 -2.92
CA VAL A 159 -12.91 4.19 -1.50
C VAL A 159 -14.22 3.42 -1.30
N VAL A 160 -15.30 3.87 -1.91
CA VAL A 160 -16.64 3.26 -1.74
C VAL A 160 -16.66 1.84 -2.29
N ARG A 161 -16.10 1.63 -3.48
CA ARG A 161 -16.03 0.29 -4.10
C ARG A 161 -15.18 -0.66 -3.27
N GLY A 162 -14.02 -0.21 -2.76
CA GLY A 162 -13.15 -1.00 -1.91
C GLY A 162 -13.82 -1.44 -0.61
N ILE A 163 -14.51 -0.51 0.07
CA ILE A 163 -15.27 -0.84 1.29
C ILE A 163 -16.38 -1.86 0.99
N ARG A 164 -17.16 -1.62 -0.07
CA ARG A 164 -18.27 -2.52 -0.46
C ARG A 164 -17.78 -3.91 -0.79
N GLU A 165 -16.69 -4.02 -1.55
CA GLU A 165 -16.11 -5.31 -1.94
C GLU A 165 -15.74 -6.13 -0.70
N VAL A 166 -15.02 -5.52 0.25
CA VAL A 166 -14.58 -6.23 1.46
C VAL A 166 -15.76 -6.58 2.38
N LEU A 167 -16.76 -5.70 2.51
CA LEU A 167 -17.90 -5.96 3.41
C LEU A 167 -18.86 -7.01 2.88
N ASN A 168 -19.04 -7.09 1.56
CA ASN A 168 -20.04 -7.96 0.95
C ASN A 168 -19.50 -9.34 0.59
N ASN A 169 -18.20 -9.44 0.28
CA ASN A 169 -17.63 -10.63 -0.33
C ASN A 169 -16.53 -11.29 0.53
N HIS A 170 -16.09 -10.65 1.60
CA HIS A 170 -14.98 -11.12 2.44
C HIS A 170 -15.19 -10.80 3.93
#